data_20d800b4e4eecd6b4d83075e40ddf4d0
#
_entry.id   20d800b4e4eecd6b4d83075e40ddf4d0
#
_cell.length_a   1.000
_cell.length_b   1.000
_cell.length_c   1.000
_cell.angle_alpha   90.00
_cell.angle_beta   90.00
_cell.angle_gamma   90.00
#
_symmetry.space_group_name_H-M   'P 1'
#
loop_
_entity.id
_entity.type
_entity.pdbx_description
1 polymer ?
#
loop_
_entity_poly.entity_id
_entity_poly.type
_entity_poly.pdbx_seq_one_letter_code
_entity_poly.pdbx_strand_id
1 'polypeptide(L)'
;PRADRALYALLLTQARHKNYIALGDDSLIKTAVEYYGDKKKSVRAAKAHYYWGATYGEKGYTSFAVDEYLTAIRLMPVRDEFLAMIYDNLAECYEEDRLYNVAIENYRAAYQILKGKDEQTYPMRGIARVFLLQNEKDSALYYYQQALDCALADQDSSLIGALYHDLAMVYSEKKDYIQADKFVSKAILLQGQDAI
;
A
#
# COMPACT_ATOMS: atom_id res chain seq x y z
N PRO A 1 -4.12 -12.74 31.56
CA PRO A 1 -4.55 -13.95 30.84
C PRO A 1 -3.90 -14.01 29.45
N ARG A 2 -3.94 -15.17 28.79
CA ARG A 2 -3.34 -15.33 27.44
C ARG A 2 -3.98 -14.41 26.41
N ALA A 3 -5.30 -14.25 26.49
CA ALA A 3 -6.08 -13.39 25.60
C ALA A 3 -5.64 -11.91 25.67
N ASP A 4 -5.41 -11.39 26.86
CA ASP A 4 -5.04 -9.98 27.04
C ASP A 4 -3.63 -9.72 26.51
N ARG A 5 -2.71 -10.67 26.70
CA ARG A 5 -1.36 -10.56 26.11
C ARG A 5 -1.39 -10.57 24.59
N ALA A 6 -2.20 -11.44 23.98
CA ALA A 6 -2.36 -11.48 22.54
C ALA A 6 -2.99 -10.19 21.98
N LEU A 7 -4.02 -9.68 22.66
CA LEU A 7 -4.65 -8.41 22.26
C LEU A 7 -3.69 -7.24 22.42
N TYR A 8 -2.95 -7.16 23.53
CA TYR A 8 -1.92 -6.14 23.73
C TYR A 8 -0.85 -6.19 22.63
N ALA A 9 -0.33 -7.38 22.32
CA ALA A 9 0.67 -7.58 21.28
C ALA A 9 0.16 -7.09 19.91
N LEU A 10 -1.08 -7.45 19.54
CA LEU A 10 -1.69 -7.02 18.30
C LEU A 10 -1.86 -5.49 18.24
N LEU A 11 -2.43 -4.89 19.28
CA LEU A 11 -2.70 -3.45 19.30
C LEU A 11 -1.42 -2.62 19.35
N LEU A 12 -0.39 -3.07 20.08
CA LEU A 12 0.90 -2.37 20.11
C LEU A 12 1.61 -2.44 18.76
N THR A 13 1.62 -3.60 18.10
CA THR A 13 2.19 -3.73 16.75
C THR A 13 1.43 -2.86 15.76
N GLN A 14 0.10 -2.86 15.81
CA GLN A 14 -0.73 -1.98 14.98
C GLN A 14 -0.41 -0.50 15.22
N ALA A 15 -0.27 -0.08 16.47
CA ALA A 15 0.04 1.30 16.81
C ALA A 15 1.44 1.71 16.31
N ARG A 16 2.44 0.85 16.46
CA ARG A 16 3.79 1.10 15.91
C ARG A 16 3.75 1.28 14.40
N HIS A 17 3.15 0.33 13.69
CA HIS A 17 3.03 0.36 12.23
C HIS A 17 2.36 1.65 11.74
N LYS A 18 1.21 2.03 12.34
CA LYS A 18 0.48 3.25 11.96
C LYS A 18 1.22 4.55 12.25
N ASN A 19 2.17 4.55 13.17
CA ASN A 19 2.99 5.72 13.52
C ASN A 19 4.40 5.64 12.93
N TYR A 20 4.63 4.77 11.93
CA TYR A 20 5.93 4.59 11.28
C TYR A 20 7.07 4.29 12.26
N ILE A 21 6.75 3.63 13.39
CA ILE A 21 7.72 3.16 14.37
C ILE A 21 8.12 1.74 13.96
N ALA A 22 9.42 1.48 13.81
CA ALA A 22 9.93 0.17 13.43
C ALA A 22 9.32 -0.95 14.28
N LEU A 23 8.85 -2.01 13.64
CA LEU A 23 8.21 -3.14 14.31
C LEU A 23 9.20 -3.98 15.10
N GLY A 24 10.49 -3.93 14.74
CA GLY A 24 11.56 -4.61 15.44
C GLY A 24 11.59 -6.10 15.16
N ASP A 25 11.72 -6.92 16.23
CA ASP A 25 11.62 -8.36 16.09
C ASP A 25 10.15 -8.82 16.04
N ASP A 26 9.93 -10.06 15.63
CA ASP A 26 8.58 -10.63 15.47
C ASP A 26 8.01 -11.25 16.77
N SER A 27 8.76 -11.22 17.88
CA SER A 27 8.37 -11.88 19.13
C SER A 27 7.04 -11.36 19.68
N LEU A 28 6.81 -10.06 19.55
CA LEU A 28 5.60 -9.42 20.01
C LEU A 28 4.38 -9.91 19.21
N ILE A 29 4.41 -9.73 17.88
CA ILE A 29 3.25 -10.09 17.03
C ILE A 29 3.01 -11.58 16.97
N LYS A 30 4.06 -12.40 17.07
CA LYS A 30 3.97 -13.85 17.15
C LYS A 30 3.10 -14.34 18.31
N THR A 31 3.12 -13.63 19.45
CA THR A 31 2.21 -13.90 20.57
C THR A 31 0.73 -13.77 20.15
N ALA A 32 0.39 -12.83 19.29
CA ALA A 32 -0.98 -12.67 18.78
C ALA A 32 -1.32 -13.76 17.76
N VAL A 33 -0.40 -14.07 16.83
CA VAL A 33 -0.61 -15.11 15.82
C VAL A 33 -0.80 -16.48 16.48
N GLU A 34 0.04 -16.86 17.46
CA GLU A 34 -0.09 -18.12 18.20
C GLU A 34 -1.43 -18.25 18.97
N TYR A 35 -1.97 -17.14 19.42
CA TYR A 35 -3.24 -17.14 20.13
C TYR A 35 -4.46 -17.17 19.21
N TYR A 36 -4.50 -16.29 18.19
CA TYR A 36 -5.65 -16.18 17.29
C TYR A 36 -5.67 -17.33 16.26
N GLY A 37 -4.51 -17.84 15.88
CA GLY A 37 -4.35 -18.97 14.95
C GLY A 37 -4.78 -18.64 13.52
N ASP A 38 -4.71 -19.63 12.66
CA ASP A 38 -4.97 -19.52 11.22
C ASP A 38 -6.16 -20.36 10.72
N LYS A 39 -6.88 -21.02 11.62
CA LYS A 39 -7.94 -21.99 11.27
C LYS A 39 -9.32 -21.38 11.13
N LYS A 40 -9.59 -20.28 11.83
CA LYS A 40 -10.93 -19.68 11.88
C LYS A 40 -10.88 -18.25 11.34
N LYS A 41 -11.77 -17.93 10.40
CA LYS A 41 -11.95 -16.57 9.90
C LYS A 41 -12.26 -15.60 11.03
N SER A 42 -11.43 -14.59 11.19
CA SER A 42 -11.54 -13.59 12.24
C SER A 42 -10.73 -12.35 11.86
N VAL A 43 -11.28 -11.16 12.04
CA VAL A 43 -10.56 -9.91 11.81
C VAL A 43 -9.29 -9.81 12.68
N ARG A 44 -9.31 -10.32 13.91
CA ARG A 44 -8.12 -10.31 14.78
C ARG A 44 -7.04 -11.25 14.28
N ALA A 45 -7.41 -12.46 13.81
CA ALA A 45 -6.47 -13.39 13.22
C ALA A 45 -5.87 -12.80 11.93
N ALA A 46 -6.70 -12.26 11.04
CA ALA A 46 -6.24 -11.59 9.83
C ALA A 46 -5.28 -10.43 10.12
N LYS A 47 -5.61 -9.58 11.10
CA LYS A 47 -4.72 -8.49 11.53
C LYS A 47 -3.41 -8.99 12.11
N ALA A 48 -3.41 -10.06 12.89
CA ALA A 48 -2.19 -10.63 13.45
C ALA A 48 -1.24 -11.10 12.33
N HIS A 49 -1.76 -11.85 11.36
CA HIS A 49 -0.97 -12.29 10.20
C HIS A 49 -0.53 -11.11 9.33
N TYR A 50 -1.40 -10.12 9.07
CA TYR A 50 -1.01 -8.91 8.33
C TYR A 50 0.18 -8.19 8.97
N TYR A 51 0.12 -7.91 10.28
CA TYR A 51 1.23 -7.21 10.95
C TYR A 51 2.48 -8.09 11.09
N TRP A 52 2.33 -9.39 11.08
CA TRP A 52 3.49 -10.27 11.00
C TRP A 52 4.15 -10.20 9.63
N GLY A 53 3.34 -10.22 8.55
CA GLY A 53 3.80 -9.95 7.19
C GLY A 53 4.52 -8.61 7.07
N ALA A 54 3.94 -7.53 7.63
CA ALA A 54 4.56 -6.22 7.65
C ALA A 54 5.92 -6.23 8.39
N THR A 55 6.02 -6.98 9.49
CA THR A 55 7.31 -7.14 10.21
C THR A 55 8.36 -7.85 9.35
N TYR A 56 7.94 -8.83 8.54
CA TYR A 56 8.85 -9.48 7.57
C TYR A 56 9.22 -8.55 6.43
N GLY A 57 8.26 -7.78 5.90
CA GLY A 57 8.52 -6.79 4.85
C GLY A 57 9.55 -5.74 5.27
N GLU A 58 9.44 -5.17 6.48
CA GLU A 58 10.44 -4.22 7.01
C GLU A 58 11.86 -4.81 7.08
N LYS A 59 11.99 -6.13 7.19
CA LYS A 59 13.27 -6.84 7.22
C LYS A 59 13.76 -7.30 5.83
N GLY A 60 13.00 -7.06 4.78
CA GLY A 60 13.29 -7.52 3.43
C GLY A 60 13.05 -9.03 3.23
N TYR A 61 12.28 -9.68 4.10
CA TYR A 61 11.92 -11.09 3.97
C TYR A 61 10.63 -11.25 3.17
N THR A 62 10.66 -10.83 1.90
CA THR A 62 9.49 -10.69 1.02
C THR A 62 8.68 -11.99 0.91
N SER A 63 9.33 -13.16 0.76
CA SER A 63 8.61 -14.44 0.66
C SER A 63 7.78 -14.75 1.92
N PHE A 64 8.32 -14.48 3.12
CA PHE A 64 7.59 -14.66 4.37
C PHE A 64 6.45 -13.64 4.51
N ALA A 65 6.68 -12.40 4.07
CA ALA A 65 5.62 -11.38 4.06
C ALA A 65 4.45 -11.80 3.17
N VAL A 66 4.72 -12.32 1.97
CA VAL A 66 3.71 -12.85 1.04
C VAL A 66 2.87 -13.95 1.68
N ASP A 67 3.50 -14.95 2.32
CA ASP A 67 2.79 -16.06 2.98
C ASP A 67 1.84 -15.56 4.07
N GLU A 68 2.28 -14.59 4.86
CA GLU A 68 1.49 -14.02 5.94
C GLU A 68 0.35 -13.14 5.40
N TYR A 69 0.56 -12.35 4.34
CA TYR A 69 -0.50 -11.58 3.69
C TYR A 69 -1.55 -12.48 3.03
N LEU A 70 -1.16 -13.57 2.36
CA LEU A 70 -2.08 -14.56 1.81
C LEU A 70 -2.90 -15.23 2.91
N THR A 71 -2.28 -15.55 4.05
CA THR A 71 -2.98 -16.08 5.21
C THR A 71 -3.97 -15.05 5.77
N ALA A 72 -3.58 -13.78 5.88
CA ALA A 72 -4.45 -12.70 6.33
C ALA A 72 -5.69 -12.56 5.41
N ILE A 73 -5.49 -12.57 4.07
CA ILE A 73 -6.60 -12.53 3.09
C ILE A 73 -7.57 -13.69 3.31
N ARG A 74 -7.05 -14.92 3.46
CA ARG A 74 -7.87 -16.12 3.69
C ARG A 74 -8.70 -16.02 4.98
N LEU A 75 -8.17 -15.36 6.01
CA LEU A 75 -8.78 -15.20 7.32
C LEU A 75 -9.78 -14.05 7.41
N MET A 76 -9.77 -13.11 6.45
CA MET A 76 -10.73 -12.00 6.44
C MET A 76 -12.16 -12.51 6.28
N PRO A 77 -13.07 -12.14 7.20
CA PRO A 77 -14.48 -12.51 7.09
C PRO A 77 -15.30 -11.58 6.20
N VAL A 78 -14.80 -10.37 5.93
CA VAL A 78 -15.50 -9.28 5.23
C VAL A 78 -14.60 -8.64 4.17
N ARG A 79 -15.24 -7.99 3.18
CA ARG A 79 -14.54 -7.21 2.15
C ARG A 79 -14.63 -5.72 2.52
N ASP A 80 -13.65 -5.25 3.25
CA ASP A 80 -13.54 -3.88 3.73
C ASP A 80 -12.19 -3.24 3.34
N GLU A 81 -11.98 -2.00 3.77
CA GLU A 81 -10.74 -1.26 3.49
C GLU A 81 -9.50 -1.98 4.02
N PHE A 82 -9.63 -2.73 5.13
CA PHE A 82 -8.51 -3.49 5.65
C PHE A 82 -8.08 -4.63 4.71
N LEU A 83 -9.04 -5.32 4.09
CA LEU A 83 -8.73 -6.33 3.06
C LEU A 83 -8.06 -5.69 1.84
N ALA A 84 -8.51 -4.50 1.42
CA ALA A 84 -7.87 -3.78 0.33
C ALA A 84 -6.42 -3.42 0.65
N MET A 85 -6.14 -2.96 1.88
CA MET A 85 -4.79 -2.68 2.35
C MET A 85 -3.89 -3.93 2.34
N ILE A 86 -4.42 -5.11 2.67
CA ILE A 86 -3.64 -6.36 2.59
C ILE A 86 -3.28 -6.66 1.12
N TYR A 87 -4.23 -6.50 0.19
CA TYR A 87 -3.96 -6.69 -1.24
C TYR A 87 -2.94 -5.69 -1.78
N ASP A 88 -2.99 -4.45 -1.34
CA ASP A 88 -2.05 -3.40 -1.74
C ASP A 88 -0.62 -3.74 -1.30
N ASN A 89 -0.42 -4.10 -0.02
CA ASN A 89 0.90 -4.51 0.49
C ASN A 89 1.41 -5.82 -0.15
N LEU A 90 0.50 -6.76 -0.44
CA LEU A 90 0.86 -7.98 -1.17
C LEU A 90 1.31 -7.66 -2.60
N ALA A 91 0.66 -6.69 -3.25
CA ALA A 91 1.06 -6.22 -4.57
C ALA A 91 2.46 -5.58 -4.55
N GLU A 92 2.78 -4.79 -3.52
CA GLU A 92 4.13 -4.23 -3.34
C GLU A 92 5.20 -5.33 -3.23
N CYS A 93 4.94 -6.41 -2.48
CA CYS A 93 5.85 -7.55 -2.41
C CYS A 93 6.08 -8.18 -3.79
N TYR A 94 5.02 -8.38 -4.57
CA TYR A 94 5.16 -8.92 -5.93
C TYR A 94 5.83 -7.95 -6.91
N GLU A 95 5.66 -6.65 -6.71
CA GLU A 95 6.38 -5.62 -7.48
C GLU A 95 7.89 -5.68 -7.20
N GLU A 96 8.30 -5.80 -5.93
CA GLU A 96 9.70 -5.97 -5.53
C GLU A 96 10.32 -7.23 -6.16
N ASP A 97 9.58 -8.32 -6.19
CA ASP A 97 9.97 -9.59 -6.82
C ASP A 97 9.87 -9.55 -8.35
N ARG A 98 9.49 -8.40 -8.95
CA ARG A 98 9.26 -8.19 -10.38
C ARG A 98 8.18 -9.09 -11.00
N LEU A 99 7.29 -9.60 -10.20
CA LEU A 99 6.11 -10.35 -10.65
C LEU A 99 4.97 -9.38 -11.03
N TYR A 100 5.26 -8.51 -11.99
CA TYR A 100 4.44 -7.34 -12.32
C TYR A 100 2.98 -7.64 -12.63
N ASN A 101 2.70 -8.72 -13.37
CA ASN A 101 1.31 -9.10 -13.67
C ASN A 101 0.54 -9.45 -12.41
N VAL A 102 1.18 -10.19 -11.49
CA VAL A 102 0.57 -10.58 -10.21
C VAL A 102 0.39 -9.35 -9.31
N ALA A 103 1.34 -8.43 -9.30
CA ALA A 103 1.21 -7.15 -8.60
C ALA A 103 -0.01 -6.35 -9.09
N ILE A 104 -0.16 -6.19 -10.42
CA ILE A 104 -1.31 -5.49 -11.02
C ILE A 104 -2.64 -6.17 -10.64
N GLU A 105 -2.71 -7.50 -10.62
CA GLU A 105 -3.93 -8.22 -10.21
C GLU A 105 -4.30 -7.92 -8.76
N ASN A 106 -3.33 -7.88 -7.85
CA ASN A 106 -3.57 -7.56 -6.44
C ASN A 106 -3.94 -6.07 -6.24
N TYR A 107 -3.27 -5.12 -6.91
CA TYR A 107 -3.69 -3.73 -6.91
C TYR A 107 -5.12 -3.55 -7.45
N ARG A 108 -5.49 -4.27 -8.52
CA ARG A 108 -6.87 -4.27 -9.03
C ARG A 108 -7.86 -4.84 -8.02
N ALA A 109 -7.49 -5.88 -7.27
CA ALA A 109 -8.34 -6.43 -6.21
C ALA A 109 -8.57 -5.40 -5.10
N ALA A 110 -7.53 -4.68 -4.68
CA ALA A 110 -7.62 -3.56 -3.73
C ALA A 110 -8.55 -2.45 -4.28
N TYR A 111 -8.30 -2.01 -5.52
CA TYR A 111 -9.12 -0.99 -6.18
C TYR A 111 -10.60 -1.36 -6.24
N GLN A 112 -10.95 -2.61 -6.57
CA GLN A 112 -12.35 -3.05 -6.64
C GLN A 112 -13.07 -3.00 -5.28
N ILE A 113 -12.34 -3.11 -4.18
CA ILE A 113 -12.88 -2.96 -2.82
C ILE A 113 -13.07 -1.49 -2.46
N LEU A 114 -12.14 -0.64 -2.90
CA LEU A 114 -12.08 0.79 -2.58
C LEU A 114 -12.81 1.69 -3.58
N LYS A 115 -13.32 1.13 -4.68
CA LYS A 115 -13.96 1.91 -5.75
C LYS A 115 -15.05 2.84 -5.20
N GLY A 116 -14.89 4.14 -5.44
CA GLY A 116 -15.78 5.18 -4.94
C GLY A 116 -15.50 5.63 -3.50
N LYS A 117 -14.34 5.27 -2.94
CA LYS A 117 -13.84 5.73 -1.65
C LYS A 117 -12.54 6.52 -1.84
N ASP A 118 -12.18 7.34 -0.86
CA ASP A 118 -11.01 8.21 -0.92
C ASP A 118 -9.71 7.42 -1.13
N GLU A 119 -9.57 6.24 -0.51
CA GLU A 119 -8.37 5.42 -0.60
C GLU A 119 -8.18 4.69 -1.94
N GLN A 120 -9.13 4.78 -2.88
CA GLN A 120 -9.01 4.13 -4.21
C GLN A 120 -7.80 4.60 -5.01
N THR A 121 -7.26 5.77 -4.71
CA THR A 121 -6.13 6.39 -5.39
C THR A 121 -4.82 5.62 -5.18
N TYR A 122 -4.62 5.00 -4.01
CA TYR A 122 -3.39 4.26 -3.69
C TYR A 122 -3.14 3.07 -4.64
N PRO A 123 -4.08 2.11 -4.81
CA PRO A 123 -3.87 1.01 -5.74
C PRO A 123 -3.78 1.47 -7.20
N MET A 124 -4.45 2.56 -7.61
CA MET A 124 -4.29 3.13 -8.95
C MET A 124 -2.87 3.64 -9.18
N ARG A 125 -2.29 4.32 -8.19
CA ARG A 125 -0.89 4.78 -8.20
C ARG A 125 0.07 3.58 -8.27
N GLY A 126 -0.20 2.50 -7.53
CA GLY A 126 0.56 1.23 -7.60
C GLY A 126 0.54 0.62 -9.00
N ILE A 127 -0.63 0.52 -9.63
CA ILE A 127 -0.75 0.03 -11.02
C ILE A 127 0.08 0.88 -11.98
N ALA A 128 0.00 2.22 -11.86
CA ALA A 128 0.76 3.14 -12.71
C ALA A 128 2.27 2.94 -12.56
N ARG A 129 2.76 2.78 -11.33
CA ARG A 129 4.16 2.51 -11.02
C ARG A 129 4.64 1.21 -11.66
N VAL A 130 3.84 0.13 -11.58
CA VAL A 130 4.18 -1.14 -12.21
C VAL A 130 4.25 -1.02 -13.73
N PHE A 131 3.33 -0.30 -14.39
CA PHE A 131 3.43 -0.04 -15.82
C PHE A 131 4.69 0.74 -16.19
N LEU A 132 5.09 1.70 -15.35
CA LEU A 132 6.35 2.42 -15.57
C LEU A 132 7.56 1.49 -15.46
N LEU A 133 7.58 0.57 -14.48
CA LEU A 133 8.64 -0.44 -14.35
C LEU A 133 8.69 -1.40 -15.54
N GLN A 134 7.56 -1.65 -16.20
CA GLN A 134 7.47 -2.41 -17.45
C GLN A 134 7.82 -1.56 -18.69
N ASN A 135 8.20 -0.28 -18.52
CA ASN A 135 8.44 0.69 -19.59
C ASN A 135 7.20 1.01 -20.43
N GLU A 136 6.01 0.73 -19.92
CA GLU A 136 4.73 1.06 -20.54
C GLU A 136 4.27 2.48 -20.12
N LYS A 137 5.00 3.47 -20.61
CA LYS A 137 4.87 4.88 -20.17
C LYS A 137 3.49 5.47 -20.42
N ASP A 138 2.82 5.10 -21.51
CA ASP A 138 1.48 5.61 -21.82
C ASP A 138 0.43 5.02 -20.88
N SER A 139 0.53 3.74 -20.54
CA SER A 139 -0.30 3.10 -19.52
C SER A 139 -0.06 3.72 -18.14
N ALA A 140 1.19 3.95 -17.77
CA ALA A 140 1.55 4.62 -16.53
C ALA A 140 0.94 6.03 -16.43
N LEU A 141 1.07 6.85 -17.47
CA LEU A 141 0.46 8.19 -17.53
C LEU A 141 -1.07 8.14 -17.36
N TYR A 142 -1.72 7.19 -18.03
CA TYR A 142 -3.17 7.02 -17.90
C TYR A 142 -3.58 6.78 -16.44
N TYR A 143 -2.96 5.81 -15.77
CA TYR A 143 -3.33 5.49 -14.39
C TYR A 143 -2.91 6.57 -13.39
N TYR A 144 -1.75 7.21 -13.56
CA TYR A 144 -1.36 8.35 -12.72
C TYR A 144 -2.30 9.55 -12.90
N GLN A 145 -2.79 9.82 -14.12
CA GLN A 145 -3.75 10.88 -14.33
C GLN A 145 -5.10 10.57 -13.65
N GLN A 146 -5.59 9.33 -13.78
CA GLN A 146 -6.80 8.90 -13.08
C GLN A 146 -6.66 9.01 -11.56
N ALA A 147 -5.50 8.63 -11.01
CA ALA A 147 -5.20 8.78 -9.60
C ALA A 147 -5.18 10.27 -9.19
N LEU A 148 -4.59 11.13 -10.01
CA LEU A 148 -4.54 12.57 -9.75
C LEU A 148 -5.94 13.20 -9.76
N ASP A 149 -6.79 12.81 -10.71
CA ASP A 149 -8.17 13.32 -10.78
C ASP A 149 -8.96 12.95 -9.52
N CYS A 150 -8.78 11.74 -8.98
CA CYS A 150 -9.37 11.33 -7.70
C CYS A 150 -8.79 12.13 -6.52
N ALA A 151 -7.46 12.23 -6.41
CA ALA A 151 -6.83 12.97 -5.31
C ALA A 151 -7.20 14.46 -5.29
N LEU A 152 -7.40 15.06 -6.47
CA LEU A 152 -7.91 16.44 -6.59
C LEU A 152 -9.36 16.56 -6.11
N ALA A 153 -10.21 15.59 -6.41
CA ALA A 153 -11.60 15.56 -5.94
C ALA A 153 -11.68 15.43 -4.41
N ASP A 154 -10.78 14.62 -3.83
CA ASP A 154 -10.69 14.34 -2.39
C ASP A 154 -9.91 15.45 -1.63
N GLN A 155 -9.28 16.40 -2.35
CA GLN A 155 -8.45 17.49 -1.80
C GLN A 155 -7.27 16.98 -0.94
N ASP A 156 -6.71 15.80 -1.26
CA ASP A 156 -5.55 15.25 -0.57
C ASP A 156 -4.24 15.89 -1.10
N SER A 157 -3.82 16.99 -0.48
CA SER A 157 -2.63 17.75 -0.87
C SER A 157 -1.36 16.89 -0.89
N SER A 158 -1.21 15.97 0.06
CA SER A 158 -0.03 15.10 0.15
C SER A 158 0.03 14.17 -1.07
N LEU A 159 -1.09 13.55 -1.39
CA LEU A 159 -1.19 12.61 -2.51
C LEU A 159 -1.10 13.33 -3.86
N ILE A 160 -1.71 14.52 -3.99
CA ILE A 160 -1.59 15.37 -5.17
C ILE A 160 -0.12 15.72 -5.44
N GLY A 161 0.63 16.12 -4.41
CA GLY A 161 2.06 16.43 -4.52
C GLY A 161 2.89 15.23 -4.98
N ALA A 162 2.63 14.04 -4.40
CA ALA A 162 3.28 12.80 -4.81
C ALA A 162 2.96 12.43 -6.28
N LEU A 163 1.71 12.58 -6.71
CA LEU A 163 1.30 12.29 -8.08
C LEU A 163 1.86 13.29 -9.10
N TYR A 164 2.03 14.55 -8.74
CA TYR A 164 2.75 15.50 -9.60
C TYR A 164 4.20 15.08 -9.80
N HIS A 165 4.87 14.61 -8.75
CA HIS A 165 6.23 14.08 -8.86
C HIS A 165 6.28 12.83 -9.76
N ASP A 166 5.36 11.88 -9.58
CA ASP A 166 5.28 10.65 -10.37
C ASP A 166 5.06 10.97 -11.87
N LEU A 167 4.13 11.89 -12.18
CA LEU A 167 3.88 12.33 -13.56
C LEU A 167 5.11 13.03 -14.17
N ALA A 168 5.79 13.88 -13.41
CA ALA A 168 7.02 14.54 -13.86
C ALA A 168 8.10 13.51 -14.21
N MET A 169 8.24 12.47 -13.40
CA MET A 169 9.19 11.38 -13.65
C MET A 169 8.87 10.65 -14.97
N VAL A 170 7.60 10.29 -15.20
CA VAL A 170 7.21 9.62 -16.45
C VAL A 170 7.46 10.50 -17.67
N TYR A 171 7.12 11.80 -17.62
CA TYR A 171 7.40 12.73 -18.73
C TYR A 171 8.90 12.92 -18.96
N SER A 172 9.70 12.96 -17.91
CA SER A 172 11.16 13.00 -18.02
C SER A 172 11.71 11.76 -18.73
N GLU A 173 11.21 10.57 -18.41
CA GLU A 173 11.58 9.34 -19.10
C GLU A 173 11.11 9.27 -20.57
N LYS A 174 10.00 9.98 -20.89
CA LYS A 174 9.55 10.20 -22.27
C LYS A 174 10.36 11.27 -22.98
N LYS A 175 11.29 11.95 -22.30
CA LYS A 175 12.07 13.10 -22.80
C LYS A 175 11.19 14.32 -23.12
N ASP A 176 9.99 14.38 -22.60
CA ASP A 176 9.12 15.57 -22.66
C ASP A 176 9.41 16.45 -21.44
N TYR A 177 10.54 17.14 -21.50
CA TYR A 177 11.01 17.98 -20.40
C TYR A 177 10.12 19.18 -20.12
N ILE A 178 9.34 19.62 -21.11
CA ILE A 178 8.39 20.73 -20.93
C ILE A 178 7.26 20.29 -19.99
N GLN A 179 6.66 19.13 -20.20
CA GLN A 179 5.64 18.62 -19.31
C GLN A 179 6.22 18.21 -17.96
N ALA A 180 7.42 17.63 -17.93
CA ALA A 180 8.10 17.28 -16.68
C ALA A 180 8.27 18.52 -15.78
N ASP A 181 8.81 19.64 -16.33
CA ASP A 181 9.00 20.89 -15.60
C ASP A 181 7.68 21.49 -15.09
N LYS A 182 6.62 21.43 -15.90
CA LYS A 182 5.29 21.87 -15.48
C LYS A 182 4.77 21.12 -14.25
N PHE A 183 4.96 19.79 -14.18
CA PHE A 183 4.51 19.00 -13.03
C PHE A 183 5.40 19.20 -11.81
N VAL A 184 6.72 19.33 -11.98
CA VAL A 184 7.65 19.71 -10.90
C VAL A 184 7.24 21.07 -10.30
N SER A 185 6.99 22.06 -11.14
CA SER A 185 6.55 23.39 -10.70
C SER A 185 5.27 23.33 -9.88
N LYS A 186 4.29 22.51 -10.29
CA LYS A 186 3.04 22.30 -9.53
C LYS A 186 3.30 21.64 -8.16
N ALA A 187 4.18 20.65 -8.08
CA ALA A 187 4.54 20.00 -6.82
C ALA A 187 5.19 21.01 -5.84
N ILE A 188 6.11 21.84 -6.33
CA ILE A 188 6.79 22.87 -5.51
C ILE A 188 5.78 23.92 -5.00
N LEU A 189 4.88 24.40 -5.86
CA LEU A 189 3.87 25.38 -5.47
C LEU A 189 2.94 24.85 -4.38
N LEU A 190 2.57 23.57 -4.46
CA LEU A 190 1.70 22.95 -3.46
C LEU A 190 2.42 22.87 -2.10
N GLN A 191 3.68 22.42 -2.07
CA GLN A 191 4.48 22.36 -0.84
C GLN A 191 4.70 23.76 -0.19
N GLY A 192 4.81 24.80 -1.01
CA GLY A 192 4.94 26.18 -0.51
C GLY A 192 3.66 26.72 0.12
N GLN A 193 2.49 26.18 -0.19
CA GLN A 193 1.22 26.59 0.41
C GLN A 193 0.97 25.94 1.77
N ASP A 194 1.49 24.74 2.00
CA ASP A 194 1.37 24.01 3.27
C ASP A 194 2.37 24.51 4.35
N ALA A 195 3.28 25.43 3.98
CA ALA A 195 4.34 25.96 4.87
C ALA A 195 3.99 27.33 5.49
N ILE A 196 2.78 27.87 5.28
CA ILE A 196 2.27 29.14 5.82
C ILE A 196 1.12 28.87 6.78
#